data_d208705dfe86d42844b359c07ab83817
#
_entry.id   d208705dfe86d42844b359c07ab83817
#
_cell.length_a   1.000
_cell.length_b   1.000
_cell.length_c   1.000
_cell.angle_alpha   90.00
_cell.angle_beta   90.00
_cell.angle_gamma   90.00
#
_symmetry.space_group_name_H-M   'P 1'
#
loop_
_entity.id
_entity.type
_entity.pdbx_description
1 polymer ?
#
loop_
_entity_poly.entity_id
_entity_poly.type
_entity_poly.pdbx_seq_one_letter_code
_entity_poly.pdbx_strand_id
1 'polypeptide(L)'
;ASRTMLFDIHKLCWDQKILDELHIPASMLPEVKPSSCIYGYTRENILGGAIPIAGAAGDQQSALFGQCCFEPGEVKNTYGTGCFLLMNTGNRAVEARDGLLTTIAASVGGEIQYALEGSVFVAGAAIQWLRDEMGLIQTAAESEKHCLAVEDTNGVYLVPAFTGLGAPYWDP
;
A
#
# COMPACT_ATOMS: atom_id res chain seq x y z
N ALA A 1 1.08 0.31 12.11
CA ALA A 1 0.15 1.10 12.93
C ALA A 1 -0.69 2.05 12.05
N SER A 2 -0.09 2.77 11.09
CA SER A 2 -0.80 3.75 10.22
C SER A 2 -1.96 3.16 9.40
N ARG A 3 -1.99 1.84 9.18
CA ARG A 3 -3.07 1.15 8.44
C ARG A 3 -4.21 0.65 9.33
N THR A 4 -4.10 0.76 10.62
CA THR A 4 -5.15 0.34 11.54
C THR A 4 -6.32 1.32 11.62
N MET A 5 -6.14 2.56 11.14
CA MET A 5 -7.02 3.73 11.35
C MET A 5 -7.16 4.14 12.82
N LEU A 6 -6.37 3.56 13.72
CA LEU A 6 -6.37 3.83 15.16
C LEU A 6 -5.16 4.66 15.62
N PHE A 7 -4.22 4.93 14.72
CA PHE A 7 -2.95 5.56 15.02
C PHE A 7 -2.89 6.98 14.44
N ASP A 8 -2.68 7.97 15.31
CA ASP A 8 -2.47 9.36 14.91
C ASP A 8 -1.08 9.51 14.30
N ILE A 9 -1.00 9.66 12.98
CA ILE A 9 0.25 9.75 12.24
C ILE A 9 1.03 11.05 12.50
N HIS A 10 0.38 12.08 13.07
CA HIS A 10 1.02 13.34 13.41
C HIS A 10 1.61 13.31 14.82
N LYS A 11 0.88 12.73 15.79
CA LYS A 11 1.32 12.60 17.18
C LYS A 11 2.14 11.34 17.43
N LEU A 12 2.14 10.41 16.46
CA LEU A 12 2.84 9.11 16.52
C LEU A 12 2.43 8.28 17.74
N CYS A 13 1.14 8.28 18.05
CA CYS A 13 0.54 7.50 19.13
C CYS A 13 -0.82 6.97 18.74
N TRP A 14 -1.33 6.00 19.49
CA TRP A 14 -2.71 5.54 19.35
C TRP A 14 -3.66 6.68 19.69
N ASP A 15 -4.70 6.88 18.86
CA ASP A 15 -5.70 7.93 19.07
C ASP A 15 -6.72 7.48 20.12
N GLN A 16 -6.61 8.03 21.34
CA GLN A 16 -7.45 7.64 22.46
C GLN A 16 -8.95 7.92 22.20
N LYS A 17 -9.27 8.97 21.45
CA LYS A 17 -10.68 9.28 21.14
C LYS A 17 -11.31 8.22 20.25
N ILE A 18 -10.58 7.75 19.23
CA ILE A 18 -11.04 6.67 18.35
C ILE A 18 -11.15 5.37 19.14
N LEU A 19 -10.19 5.08 20.01
CA LEU A 19 -10.22 3.88 20.85
C LEU A 19 -11.43 3.88 21.79
N ASP A 20 -11.72 5.01 22.42
CA ASP A 20 -12.86 5.16 23.33
C ASP A 20 -14.20 4.99 22.57
N GLU A 21 -14.32 5.61 21.39
CA GLU A 21 -15.53 5.51 20.55
C GLU A 21 -15.79 4.08 20.09
N LEU A 22 -14.74 3.36 19.72
CA LEU A 22 -14.82 1.97 19.27
C LEU A 22 -14.77 0.95 20.41
N HIS A 23 -14.69 1.41 21.67
CA HIS A 23 -14.56 0.57 22.87
C HIS A 23 -13.38 -0.40 22.82
N ILE A 24 -12.24 0.04 22.25
CA ILE A 24 -11.01 -0.75 22.15
C ILE A 24 -10.10 -0.42 23.33
N PRO A 25 -9.84 -1.35 24.27
CA PRO A 25 -8.88 -1.10 25.35
C PRO A 25 -7.46 -0.87 24.82
N ALA A 26 -6.80 0.21 25.21
CA ALA A 26 -5.44 0.51 24.79
C ALA A 26 -4.44 -0.61 25.14
N SER A 27 -4.73 -1.40 26.20
CA SER A 27 -3.93 -2.57 26.59
C SER A 27 -3.90 -3.72 25.57
N MET A 28 -4.82 -3.73 24.60
CA MET A 28 -4.83 -4.70 23.49
C MET A 28 -3.88 -4.32 22.36
N LEU A 29 -3.42 -3.07 22.33
CA LEU A 29 -2.61 -2.55 21.24
C LEU A 29 -1.12 -2.72 21.54
N PRO A 30 -0.31 -3.10 20.53
CA PRO A 30 1.12 -3.28 20.73
C PRO A 30 1.85 -1.94 20.84
N GLU A 31 3.06 -1.97 21.38
CA GLU A 31 3.99 -0.86 21.25
C GLU A 31 4.34 -0.62 19.77
N VAL A 32 4.21 0.62 19.32
CA VAL A 32 4.58 1.01 17.95
C VAL A 32 6.06 1.35 17.90
N LYS A 33 6.77 0.70 16.98
CA LYS A 33 8.21 0.85 16.80
C LYS A 33 8.54 1.23 15.35
N PRO A 34 9.71 1.84 15.09
CA PRO A 34 10.22 2.05 13.73
C PRO A 34 10.30 0.74 12.94
N SER A 35 10.18 0.83 11.61
CA SER A 35 10.25 -0.33 10.72
C SER A 35 11.59 -1.08 10.82
N SER A 36 12.66 -0.36 11.12
CA SER A 36 13.99 -0.91 11.37
C SER A 36 14.39 -0.70 12.83
N CYS A 37 14.17 -1.70 13.65
CA CYS A 37 14.61 -1.76 15.05
C CYS A 37 14.56 -3.22 15.54
N ILE A 38 15.22 -3.52 16.66
CA ILE A 38 15.12 -4.86 17.26
C ILE A 38 13.78 -4.98 17.99
N TYR A 39 12.89 -5.83 17.47
CA TYR A 39 11.59 -6.18 18.07
C TYR A 39 11.72 -7.29 19.11
N GLY A 40 12.70 -8.18 18.94
CA GLY A 40 12.96 -9.33 19.76
C GLY A 40 14.00 -10.25 19.13
N TYR A 41 14.09 -11.46 19.64
CA TYR A 41 15.03 -12.46 19.15
C TYR A 41 14.31 -13.79 18.93
N THR A 42 14.81 -14.59 17.99
CA THR A 42 14.36 -15.96 17.80
C THR A 42 14.73 -16.81 19.00
N ARG A 43 13.99 -17.91 19.21
CA ARG A 43 14.39 -18.90 20.24
C ARG A 43 15.62 -19.66 19.77
N GLU A 44 16.62 -19.78 20.64
CA GLU A 44 17.91 -20.42 20.34
C GLU A 44 17.76 -21.87 19.86
N ASN A 45 16.82 -22.61 20.46
CA ASN A 45 16.58 -24.02 20.15
C ASN A 45 15.95 -24.27 18.77
N ILE A 46 15.51 -23.22 18.05
CA ILE A 46 14.89 -23.37 16.72
C ILE A 46 15.93 -23.18 15.63
N LEU A 47 16.80 -22.18 15.74
CA LEU A 47 17.73 -21.77 14.67
C LEU A 47 19.20 -21.89 15.10
N GLY A 48 19.48 -22.53 16.23
CA GLY A 48 20.85 -22.71 16.74
C GLY A 48 21.51 -21.44 17.30
N GLY A 49 20.72 -20.38 17.51
CA GLY A 49 21.18 -19.12 18.09
C GLY A 49 20.06 -18.07 18.18
N ALA A 50 20.26 -17.07 19.01
CA ALA A 50 19.36 -15.93 19.15
C ALA A 50 19.59 -14.93 18.00
N ILE A 51 18.77 -15.01 16.94
CA ILE A 51 18.83 -14.11 15.79
C ILE A 51 17.89 -12.93 16.02
N PRO A 52 18.34 -11.67 15.86
CA PRO A 52 17.47 -10.51 16.03
C PRO A 52 16.38 -10.44 14.98
N ILE A 53 15.15 -10.16 15.39
CA ILE A 53 14.02 -9.82 14.52
C ILE A 53 14.02 -8.30 14.40
N ALA A 54 14.54 -7.76 13.30
CA ALA A 54 14.91 -6.36 13.20
C ALA A 54 14.17 -5.57 12.11
N GLY A 55 13.21 -6.16 11.42
CA GLY A 55 12.47 -5.48 10.36
C GLY A 55 10.98 -5.82 10.40
N ALA A 56 10.13 -4.80 10.34
CA ALA A 56 8.69 -4.95 10.13
C ALA A 56 8.14 -3.71 9.40
N ALA A 57 7.56 -3.92 8.24
CA ALA A 57 6.90 -2.86 7.47
C ALA A 57 5.70 -3.43 6.70
N GLY A 58 4.73 -2.60 6.37
CA GLY A 58 3.68 -2.96 5.45
C GLY A 58 4.26 -3.22 4.05
N ASP A 59 3.61 -4.08 3.27
CA ASP A 59 4.07 -4.47 1.94
C ASP A 59 4.26 -3.28 0.99
N GLN A 60 3.35 -2.32 0.99
CA GLN A 60 3.43 -1.12 0.15
C GLN A 60 4.57 -0.19 0.59
N GLN A 61 4.78 -0.03 1.91
CA GLN A 61 5.88 0.73 2.48
C GLN A 61 7.23 0.05 2.19
N SER A 62 7.27 -1.28 2.29
CA SER A 62 8.45 -2.07 1.92
C SER A 62 8.78 -1.95 0.44
N ALA A 63 7.75 -1.93 -0.43
CA ALA A 63 7.93 -1.75 -1.87
C ALA A 63 8.47 -0.34 -2.21
N LEU A 64 7.97 0.71 -1.53
CA LEU A 64 8.48 2.08 -1.69
C LEU A 64 9.97 2.15 -1.34
N PHE A 65 10.34 1.56 -0.19
CA PHE A 65 11.73 1.46 0.23
C PHE A 65 12.58 0.60 -0.72
N GLY A 66 12.08 -0.58 -1.12
CA GLY A 66 12.77 -1.51 -1.99
C GLY A 66 12.99 -0.98 -3.42
N GLN A 67 12.16 -0.04 -3.87
CA GLN A 67 12.36 0.70 -5.13
C GLN A 67 13.26 1.93 -4.97
N CYS A 68 13.90 2.07 -3.80
CA CYS A 68 14.82 3.17 -3.48
C CYS A 68 14.18 4.57 -3.59
N CYS A 69 12.89 4.68 -3.34
CA CYS A 69 12.19 5.97 -3.31
C CYS A 69 12.44 6.66 -1.96
N PHE A 70 13.65 7.21 -1.76
CA PHE A 70 14.11 7.80 -0.51
C PHE A 70 13.89 9.31 -0.45
N GLU A 71 13.80 9.96 -1.59
CA GLU A 71 13.68 11.41 -1.67
C GLU A 71 12.22 11.85 -1.88
N PRO A 72 11.83 13.04 -1.36
CA PRO A 72 10.51 13.59 -1.62
C PRO A 72 10.21 13.74 -3.11
N GLY A 73 9.06 13.24 -3.54
CA GLY A 73 8.60 13.25 -4.92
C GLY A 73 8.92 11.97 -5.69
N GLU A 74 9.73 11.07 -5.14
CA GLU A 74 9.94 9.76 -5.75
C GLU A 74 8.73 8.86 -5.54
N VAL A 75 8.39 8.11 -6.60
CA VAL A 75 7.14 7.36 -6.70
C VAL A 75 7.41 5.93 -7.11
N LYS A 76 6.71 4.99 -6.47
CA LYS A 76 6.58 3.63 -6.98
C LYS A 76 5.13 3.33 -7.30
N ASN A 77 4.90 2.44 -8.25
CA ASN A 77 3.58 1.86 -8.49
C ASN A 77 3.68 0.33 -8.51
N THR A 78 2.92 -0.33 -7.67
CA THR A 78 2.81 -1.78 -7.65
C THR A 78 1.63 -2.21 -8.51
N TYR A 79 1.89 -2.88 -9.61
CA TYR A 79 0.88 -3.49 -10.47
C TYR A 79 0.65 -4.94 -10.07
N GLY A 80 -0.60 -5.26 -9.69
CA GLY A 80 -1.06 -6.59 -9.37
C GLY A 80 -2.54 -6.72 -9.77
N THR A 81 -3.35 -7.35 -8.94
CA THR A 81 -4.82 -7.36 -9.07
C THR A 81 -5.36 -5.93 -9.15
N GLY A 82 -4.89 -5.06 -8.25
CA GLY A 82 -5.03 -3.60 -8.32
C GLY A 82 -3.70 -2.92 -8.58
N CYS A 83 -3.70 -1.58 -8.53
CA CYS A 83 -2.51 -0.75 -8.56
C CYS A 83 -2.43 0.08 -7.28
N PHE A 84 -1.23 0.13 -6.69
CA PHE A 84 -0.98 0.89 -5.46
C PHE A 84 0.23 1.80 -5.68
N LEU A 85 -0.08 3.07 -5.89
CA LEU A 85 0.91 4.12 -6.10
C LEU A 85 1.23 4.77 -4.77
N LEU A 86 2.52 4.84 -4.41
CA LEU A 86 3.00 5.58 -3.26
C LEU A 86 4.06 6.59 -3.70
N MET A 87 3.94 7.81 -3.19
CA MET A 87 4.90 8.89 -3.39
C MET A 87 5.49 9.30 -2.04
N ASN A 88 6.81 9.26 -1.92
CA ASN A 88 7.51 9.76 -0.74
C ASN A 88 7.29 11.28 -0.60
N THR A 89 6.92 11.76 0.59
CA THR A 89 6.73 13.18 0.90
C THR A 89 7.75 13.70 1.93
N GLY A 90 8.77 12.90 2.25
CA GLY A 90 9.79 13.21 3.24
C GLY A 90 9.20 13.28 4.66
N ASN A 91 9.67 14.21 5.45
CA ASN A 91 9.23 14.41 6.84
C ASN A 91 7.91 15.19 6.98
N ARG A 92 7.21 15.42 5.89
CA ARG A 92 5.95 16.18 5.87
C ARG A 92 4.76 15.23 5.68
N ALA A 93 3.89 15.15 6.66
CA ALA A 93 2.56 14.57 6.50
C ALA A 93 1.71 15.55 5.66
N VAL A 94 1.80 15.41 4.33
CA VAL A 94 1.01 16.25 3.40
C VAL A 94 -0.46 15.88 3.56
N GLU A 95 -1.31 16.91 3.72
CA GLU A 95 -2.75 16.70 3.76
C GLU A 95 -3.21 16.07 2.44
N ALA A 96 -3.77 14.90 2.52
CA ALA A 96 -4.29 14.20 1.36
C ALA A 96 -5.52 14.95 0.80
N ARG A 97 -5.55 15.14 -0.51
CA ARG A 97 -6.65 15.75 -1.27
C ARG A 97 -7.05 14.82 -2.40
N ASP A 98 -8.18 15.10 -2.99
CA ASP A 98 -8.65 14.40 -4.20
C ASP A 98 -8.65 12.87 -4.03
N GLY A 99 -9.09 12.39 -2.86
CA GLY A 99 -9.22 10.96 -2.58
C GLY A 99 -7.92 10.20 -2.33
N LEU A 100 -6.77 10.87 -2.26
CA LEU A 100 -5.52 10.24 -1.85
C LEU A 100 -5.51 10.01 -0.33
N LEU A 101 -4.60 9.17 0.13
CA LEU A 101 -4.37 8.89 1.55
C LEU A 101 -2.97 9.33 1.96
N THR A 102 -2.85 9.88 3.18
CA THR A 102 -1.53 10.10 3.80
C THR A 102 -1.22 8.96 4.74
N THR A 103 -0.02 8.41 4.62
CA THR A 103 0.45 7.30 5.43
C THR A 103 1.89 7.52 5.90
N ILE A 104 2.32 6.78 6.93
CA ILE A 104 3.72 6.71 7.32
C ILE A 104 4.43 5.75 6.36
N ALA A 105 5.56 6.16 5.82
CA ALA A 105 6.47 5.31 5.05
C ALA A 105 7.30 4.38 5.95
N ALA A 106 8.11 3.50 5.37
CA ALA A 106 9.04 2.68 6.14
C ALA A 106 10.08 3.60 6.82
N SER A 107 10.11 3.56 8.15
CA SER A 107 11.05 4.38 8.94
C SER A 107 12.35 3.61 9.18
N VAL A 108 13.46 4.20 8.76
CA VAL A 108 14.81 3.67 8.90
C VAL A 108 15.68 4.77 9.53
N GLY A 109 16.59 4.40 10.43
CA GLY A 109 17.49 5.36 11.07
C GLY A 109 16.84 6.31 12.08
N GLY A 110 15.59 6.04 12.49
CA GLY A 110 14.87 6.85 13.49
C GLY A 110 14.15 8.07 12.94
N GLU A 111 14.27 8.34 11.64
CA GLU A 111 13.51 9.40 10.98
C GLU A 111 12.14 8.91 10.51
N ILE A 112 11.12 9.70 10.76
CA ILE A 112 9.77 9.44 10.27
C ILE A 112 9.61 10.10 8.91
N GLN A 113 9.30 9.29 7.92
CA GLN A 113 8.91 9.75 6.58
C GLN A 113 7.46 9.39 6.30
N TYR A 114 6.85 10.19 5.44
CA TYR A 114 5.46 10.04 5.04
C TYR A 114 5.36 9.75 3.55
N ALA A 115 4.22 9.25 3.15
CA ALA A 115 3.88 9.05 1.75
C ALA A 115 2.42 9.41 1.46
N LEU A 116 2.17 9.87 0.24
CA LEU A 116 0.83 9.90 -0.34
C LEU A 116 0.57 8.59 -1.06
N GLU A 117 -0.65 8.08 -0.95
CA GLU A 117 -1.07 6.83 -1.56
C GLU A 117 -2.32 7.01 -2.40
N GLY A 118 -2.29 6.44 -3.61
CA GLY A 118 -3.45 6.24 -4.47
C GLY A 118 -3.68 4.74 -4.70
N SER A 119 -4.90 4.28 -4.47
CA SER A 119 -5.28 2.87 -4.60
C SER A 119 -6.30 2.69 -5.72
N VAL A 120 -5.99 1.89 -6.72
CA VAL A 120 -6.88 1.47 -7.79
C VAL A 120 -7.18 0.00 -7.60
N PHE A 121 -8.44 -0.36 -7.39
CA PHE A 121 -8.81 -1.72 -6.98
C PHE A 121 -8.72 -2.75 -8.10
N VAL A 122 -9.01 -2.34 -9.33
CA VAL A 122 -9.04 -3.23 -10.49
C VAL A 122 -8.02 -2.75 -11.53
N ALA A 123 -6.95 -3.51 -11.71
CA ALA A 123 -5.92 -3.30 -12.72
C ALA A 123 -5.65 -4.60 -13.48
N GLY A 124 -4.71 -5.42 -13.04
CA GLY A 124 -4.46 -6.75 -13.63
C GLY A 124 -5.68 -7.67 -13.56
N ALA A 125 -6.58 -7.44 -12.59
CA ALA A 125 -7.85 -8.16 -12.51
C ALA A 125 -8.73 -7.98 -13.76
N ALA A 126 -8.66 -6.81 -14.44
CA ALA A 126 -9.39 -6.60 -15.69
C ALA A 126 -8.87 -7.52 -16.81
N ILE A 127 -7.54 -7.70 -16.89
CA ILE A 127 -6.93 -8.61 -17.87
C ILE A 127 -7.26 -10.08 -17.54
N GLN A 128 -7.26 -10.45 -16.25
CA GLN A 128 -7.70 -11.76 -15.82
C GLN A 128 -9.17 -12.02 -16.20
N TRP A 129 -10.04 -11.05 -15.97
CA TRP A 129 -11.44 -11.12 -16.34
C TRP A 129 -11.64 -11.31 -17.85
N LEU A 130 -10.89 -10.57 -18.69
CA LEU A 130 -10.92 -10.77 -20.15
C LEU A 130 -10.51 -12.18 -20.57
N ARG A 131 -9.57 -12.78 -19.85
CA ARG A 131 -9.10 -14.14 -20.10
C ARG A 131 -10.05 -15.20 -19.55
N ASP A 132 -10.40 -15.11 -18.27
CA ASP A 132 -10.99 -16.23 -17.51
C ASP A 132 -12.53 -16.24 -17.65
N GLU A 133 -13.17 -15.06 -17.65
CA GLU A 133 -14.63 -14.96 -17.69
C GLU A 133 -15.16 -14.68 -19.10
N MET A 134 -14.51 -13.76 -19.81
CA MET A 134 -14.94 -13.39 -21.15
C MET A 134 -14.39 -14.30 -22.26
N GLY A 135 -13.28 -15.01 -21.98
CA GLY A 135 -12.62 -15.90 -22.93
C GLY A 135 -12.12 -15.21 -24.21
N LEU A 136 -11.87 -13.88 -24.15
CA LEU A 136 -11.44 -13.08 -25.30
C LEU A 136 -9.95 -13.24 -25.61
N ILE A 137 -9.16 -13.63 -24.63
CA ILE A 137 -7.71 -13.91 -24.74
C ILE A 137 -7.40 -15.21 -24.03
N GLN A 138 -6.34 -15.92 -24.45
CA GLN A 138 -5.90 -17.16 -23.81
C GLN A 138 -4.84 -16.91 -22.76
N THR A 139 -4.03 -15.89 -22.95
CA THR A 139 -2.95 -15.48 -22.02
C THR A 139 -2.97 -13.98 -21.80
N ALA A 140 -2.49 -13.52 -20.66
CA ALA A 140 -2.39 -12.09 -20.38
C ALA A 140 -1.51 -11.34 -21.42
N ALA A 141 -0.47 -12.00 -21.94
CA ALA A 141 0.42 -11.43 -22.95
C ALA A 141 -0.27 -11.13 -24.29
N GLU A 142 -1.35 -11.84 -24.60
CA GLU A 142 -2.12 -11.57 -25.83
C GLU A 142 -2.78 -10.19 -25.81
N SER A 143 -3.05 -9.64 -24.63
CA SER A 143 -3.64 -8.28 -24.54
C SER A 143 -2.77 -7.23 -25.21
N GLU A 144 -1.44 -7.30 -25.02
CA GLU A 144 -0.49 -6.42 -25.68
C GLU A 144 -0.52 -6.60 -27.20
N LYS A 145 -0.51 -7.85 -27.67
CA LYS A 145 -0.58 -8.16 -29.11
C LYS A 145 -1.82 -7.56 -29.76
N HIS A 146 -2.98 -7.68 -29.12
CA HIS A 146 -4.23 -7.10 -29.64
C HIS A 146 -4.21 -5.58 -29.58
N CYS A 147 -3.67 -5.00 -28.52
CA CYS A 147 -3.51 -3.55 -28.37
C CYS A 147 -2.64 -2.96 -29.51
N LEU A 148 -1.54 -3.62 -29.82
CA LEU A 148 -0.62 -3.18 -30.89
C LEU A 148 -1.17 -3.41 -32.32
N ALA A 149 -2.22 -4.20 -32.48
CA ALA A 149 -2.82 -4.49 -33.77
C ALA A 149 -3.87 -3.45 -34.24
N VAL A 150 -4.22 -2.49 -33.39
CA VAL A 150 -5.21 -1.45 -33.67
C VAL A 150 -4.61 -0.06 -33.42
N GLU A 151 -5.08 0.94 -34.15
CA GLU A 151 -4.61 2.32 -34.00
C GLU A 151 -5.23 3.02 -32.78
N ASP A 152 -6.50 2.69 -32.46
CA ASP A 152 -7.25 3.27 -31.35
C ASP A 152 -8.33 2.30 -30.82
N THR A 153 -9.10 2.74 -29.84
CA THR A 153 -10.19 1.96 -29.25
C THR A 153 -11.49 1.99 -30.05
N ASN A 154 -11.55 2.72 -31.16
CA ASN A 154 -12.75 2.98 -31.92
C ASN A 154 -13.96 3.43 -31.06
N GLY A 155 -13.68 4.21 -30.00
CA GLY A 155 -14.67 4.72 -29.06
C GLY A 155 -15.20 3.69 -28.06
N VAL A 156 -14.59 2.51 -27.97
CA VAL A 156 -14.95 1.49 -26.94
C VAL A 156 -14.10 1.69 -25.72
N TYR A 157 -14.76 1.81 -24.57
CA TYR A 157 -14.13 1.96 -23.25
C TYR A 157 -14.73 0.95 -22.28
N LEU A 158 -13.88 0.38 -21.44
CA LEU A 158 -14.28 -0.45 -20.31
C LEU A 158 -13.96 0.26 -19.01
N VAL A 159 -14.94 0.45 -18.13
CA VAL A 159 -14.74 0.93 -16.75
C VAL A 159 -14.81 -0.28 -15.82
N PRO A 160 -13.67 -0.79 -15.35
CA PRO A 160 -13.63 -2.03 -14.57
C PRO A 160 -13.91 -1.75 -13.08
N ALA A 161 -15.09 -1.21 -12.78
CA ALA A 161 -15.53 -0.86 -11.43
C ALA A 161 -16.32 -2.00 -10.77
N PHE A 162 -15.93 -3.26 -10.98
CA PHE A 162 -16.67 -4.44 -10.47
C PHE A 162 -16.71 -4.52 -8.93
N THR A 163 -15.75 -3.90 -8.27
CA THR A 163 -15.65 -3.84 -6.80
C THR A 163 -15.66 -2.40 -6.30
N GLY A 164 -16.26 -1.49 -7.07
CA GLY A 164 -16.22 -0.06 -6.82
C GLY A 164 -14.93 0.61 -7.33
N LEU A 165 -14.90 1.93 -7.20
CA LEU A 165 -13.78 2.78 -7.57
C LEU A 165 -12.97 3.15 -6.34
N GLY A 166 -11.65 2.95 -6.38
CA GLY A 166 -10.73 3.43 -5.36
C GLY A 166 -10.46 4.93 -5.49
N ALA A 167 -9.23 5.34 -5.21
CA ALA A 167 -8.82 6.73 -5.40
C ALA A 167 -9.03 7.18 -6.86
N PRO A 168 -9.47 8.41 -7.11
CA PRO A 168 -9.82 9.45 -6.13
C PRO A 168 -11.30 9.43 -5.69
N TYR A 169 -12.11 8.53 -6.21
CA TYR A 169 -13.58 8.58 -6.10
C TYR A 169 -14.11 7.96 -4.80
N TRP A 170 -13.55 6.85 -4.38
CA TRP A 170 -14.01 6.06 -3.21
C TRP A 170 -15.51 5.74 -3.27
N ASP A 171 -15.97 5.35 -4.46
CA ASP A 171 -17.36 5.01 -4.76
C ASP A 171 -17.50 3.47 -4.75
N PRO A 172 -18.27 2.88 -3.77
CA PRO A 172 -18.40 1.42 -3.62
C PRO A 172 -19.27 0.75 -4.69
#